data_7e98ef0e7b6f04e468b1df37a428be72
#
_entry.id   7e98ef0e7b6f04e468b1df37a428be72
#
_cell.length_a   1.000
_cell.length_b   1.000
_cell.length_c   1.000
_cell.angle_alpha   90.00
_cell.angle_beta   90.00
_cell.angle_gamma   90.00
#
_symmetry.space_group_name_H-M   'P 1'
#
loop_
_entity.id
_entity.type
_entity.pdbx_description
1 polymer ?
#
loop_
_entity_poly.entity_id
_entity_poly.type
_entity_poly.pdbx_seq_one_letter_code
_entity_poly.pdbx_strand_id
1 'polypeptide(L)'
;MDAGRPKAGADSVVVERLRLWVLGVLVLGLIGTVTELILLEHYEQALQYVPLVLIAVGVVVLVWHYASQGTASLRALQIVMALFVLSGFVGMLAHFDGSMEYQLELNPDMDMWDLLEKILHAKAPPLLAPGMMMQMGLLGLAYAYTDIRYRGSE
;
A
#
# COMPACT_ATOMS: atom_id res chain seq x y z
N MET A 1 13.26 -22.17 41.22
CA MET A 1 12.41 -21.14 40.62
C MET A 1 12.75 -21.06 39.14
N ASP A 2 12.06 -21.84 38.31
CA ASP A 2 12.29 -21.89 36.87
C ASP A 2 11.28 -20.87 36.22
N ALA A 3 11.72 -19.63 36.16
CA ALA A 3 10.93 -18.54 35.62
C ALA A 3 11.00 -18.55 34.11
N GLY A 4 10.00 -19.24 33.47
CA GLY A 4 9.44 -18.80 32.20
C GLY A 4 10.37 -18.73 30.99
N ARG A 5 10.91 -19.83 30.48
CA ARG A 5 11.26 -19.90 29.05
C ARG A 5 9.97 -19.85 28.24
N PRO A 6 9.78 -18.83 27.40
CA PRO A 6 8.67 -18.82 26.45
C PRO A 6 8.78 -20.08 25.60
N LYS A 7 7.67 -20.80 25.46
CA LYS A 7 7.61 -22.03 24.65
C LYS A 7 7.80 -21.61 23.18
N ALA A 8 8.95 -21.88 22.60
CA ALA A 8 9.31 -21.57 21.22
C ALA A 8 8.22 -21.98 20.19
N GLY A 9 7.43 -23.02 20.50
CA GLY A 9 6.29 -23.45 19.67
C GLY A 9 5.04 -22.54 19.76
N ALA A 10 4.84 -21.80 20.85
CA ALA A 10 3.70 -20.90 20.97
C ALA A 10 3.94 -19.60 20.17
N ASP A 11 5.17 -19.10 20.17
CA ASP A 11 5.55 -17.89 19.45
C ASP A 11 5.48 -18.09 17.92
N SER A 12 5.88 -19.28 17.42
CA SER A 12 5.79 -19.61 15.98
C SER A 12 4.35 -19.65 15.49
N VAL A 13 3.42 -20.22 16.26
CA VAL A 13 1.99 -20.28 15.92
C VAL A 13 1.38 -18.86 15.88
N VAL A 14 1.76 -17.99 16.81
CA VAL A 14 1.29 -16.60 16.83
C VAL A 14 1.80 -15.85 15.60
N VAL A 15 3.07 -15.99 15.25
CA VAL A 15 3.66 -15.33 14.07
C VAL A 15 2.98 -15.82 12.78
N GLU A 16 2.72 -17.11 12.64
CA GLU A 16 2.04 -17.66 11.48
C GLU A 16 0.60 -17.12 11.33
N ARG A 17 -0.16 -17.06 12.43
CA ARG A 17 -1.49 -16.47 12.42
C ARG A 17 -1.47 -14.99 12.06
N LEU A 18 -0.54 -14.22 12.60
CA LEU A 18 -0.37 -12.80 12.27
C LEU A 18 -0.05 -12.62 10.77
N ARG A 19 0.81 -13.46 10.20
CA ARG A 19 1.09 -13.45 8.76
C ARG A 19 -0.17 -13.65 7.92
N LEU A 20 -1.00 -14.63 8.28
CA LEU A 20 -2.25 -14.88 7.57
C LEU A 20 -3.23 -13.71 7.69
N TRP A 21 -3.32 -13.09 8.86
CA TRP A 21 -4.14 -11.90 9.03
C TRP A 21 -3.63 -10.71 8.20
N VAL A 22 -2.33 -10.45 8.22
CA VAL A 22 -1.72 -9.37 7.40
C VAL A 22 -1.96 -9.64 5.92
N LEU A 23 -1.76 -10.88 5.46
CA LEU A 23 -2.06 -11.28 4.08
C LEU A 23 -3.54 -11.08 3.74
N GLY A 24 -4.45 -11.48 4.62
CA GLY A 24 -5.89 -11.31 4.42
C GLY A 24 -6.29 -9.84 4.29
N VAL A 25 -5.76 -8.96 5.16
CA VAL A 25 -6.00 -7.51 5.10
C VAL A 25 -5.40 -6.91 3.82
N LEU A 26 -4.19 -7.35 3.43
CA LEU A 26 -3.55 -6.92 2.18
C LEU A 26 -4.39 -7.29 0.96
N VAL A 27 -4.84 -8.54 0.86
CA VAL A 27 -5.67 -9.01 -0.26
C VAL A 27 -7.01 -8.26 -0.31
N LEU A 28 -7.67 -8.10 0.84
CA LEU A 28 -8.91 -7.33 0.93
C LEU A 28 -8.70 -5.88 0.49
N GLY A 29 -7.60 -5.25 0.91
CA GLY A 29 -7.24 -3.89 0.51
C GLY A 29 -6.98 -3.77 -0.99
N LEU A 30 -6.25 -4.73 -1.60
CA LEU A 30 -6.01 -4.75 -3.04
C LEU A 30 -7.32 -4.87 -3.83
N ILE A 31 -8.24 -5.76 -3.40
CA ILE A 31 -9.56 -5.91 -4.03
C ILE A 31 -10.37 -4.63 -3.88
N GLY A 32 -10.41 -4.04 -2.69
CA GLY A 32 -11.12 -2.79 -2.44
C GLY A 32 -10.58 -1.64 -3.29
N THR A 33 -9.26 -1.48 -3.32
CA THR A 33 -8.60 -0.39 -4.08
C THR A 33 -8.82 -0.54 -5.58
N VAL A 34 -8.68 -1.74 -6.16
CA VAL A 34 -8.94 -1.92 -7.60
C VAL A 34 -10.41 -1.68 -7.95
N THR A 35 -11.33 -2.12 -7.08
CA THR A 35 -12.77 -1.89 -7.26
C THR A 35 -13.07 -0.39 -7.25
N GLU A 36 -12.53 0.35 -6.28
CA GLU A 36 -12.69 1.80 -6.17
C GLU A 36 -12.14 2.52 -7.40
N LEU A 37 -10.92 2.18 -7.86
CA LEU A 37 -10.31 2.79 -9.04
C LEU A 37 -11.14 2.56 -10.31
N ILE A 38 -11.75 1.38 -10.46
CA ILE A 38 -12.63 1.07 -11.60
C ILE A 38 -13.94 1.86 -11.50
N LEU A 39 -14.56 1.91 -10.31
CA LEU A 39 -15.82 2.62 -10.11
C LEU A 39 -15.69 4.14 -10.28
N LEU A 40 -14.50 4.69 -9.96
CA LEU A 40 -14.18 6.10 -10.13
C LEU A 40 -13.68 6.42 -11.56
N GLU A 41 -13.67 5.45 -12.47
CA GLU A 41 -13.15 5.59 -13.84
C GLU A 41 -11.73 6.16 -13.88
N HIS A 42 -10.91 5.77 -12.86
CA HIS A 42 -9.57 6.30 -12.64
C HIS A 42 -8.55 5.68 -13.61
N TYR A 43 -8.79 5.84 -14.92
CA TYR A 43 -7.97 5.31 -16.02
C TYR A 43 -8.02 6.17 -17.28
N GLU A 44 -8.35 7.47 -17.15
CA GLU A 44 -8.41 8.38 -18.30
C GLU A 44 -7.01 8.91 -18.69
N GLN A 45 -6.09 9.02 -17.72
CA GLN A 45 -4.75 9.56 -17.94
C GLN A 45 -3.67 8.48 -17.72
N ALA A 46 -2.53 8.62 -18.40
CA ALA A 46 -1.44 7.65 -18.34
C ALA A 46 -0.95 7.36 -16.89
N LEU A 47 -0.87 8.38 -16.04
CA LEU A 47 -0.43 8.23 -14.64
C LEU A 47 -1.42 7.41 -13.79
N GLN A 48 -2.70 7.45 -14.13
CA GLN A 48 -3.76 6.74 -13.43
C GLN A 48 -3.71 5.22 -13.65
N TYR A 49 -3.04 4.74 -14.71
CA TYR A 49 -2.82 3.31 -14.92
C TYR A 49 -1.77 2.73 -13.98
N VAL A 50 -0.87 3.55 -13.41
CA VAL A 50 0.21 3.07 -12.55
C VAL A 50 -0.29 2.25 -11.36
N PRO A 51 -1.26 2.70 -10.55
CA PRO A 51 -1.78 1.88 -9.45
C PRO A 51 -2.45 0.60 -9.93
N LEU A 52 -3.20 0.61 -11.04
CA LEU A 52 -3.85 -0.59 -11.59
C LEU A 52 -2.83 -1.64 -12.03
N VAL A 53 -1.78 -1.22 -12.75
CA VAL A 53 -0.69 -2.10 -13.17
C VAL A 53 0.06 -2.65 -11.96
N LEU A 54 0.36 -1.80 -10.97
CA LEU A 54 1.03 -2.24 -9.75
C LEU A 54 0.19 -3.24 -8.97
N ILE A 55 -1.13 -3.05 -8.87
CA ILE A 55 -2.03 -4.01 -8.21
C ILE A 55 -2.00 -5.34 -8.95
N ALA A 56 -2.11 -5.35 -10.28
CA ALA A 56 -2.05 -6.58 -11.07
C ALA A 56 -0.71 -7.32 -10.88
N VAL A 57 0.41 -6.61 -10.96
CA VAL A 57 1.76 -7.17 -10.72
C VAL A 57 1.88 -7.64 -9.27
N GLY A 58 1.37 -6.88 -8.31
CA GLY A 58 1.37 -7.23 -6.88
C GLY A 58 0.65 -8.54 -6.61
N VAL A 59 -0.53 -8.74 -7.20
CA VAL A 59 -1.29 -10.00 -7.09
C VAL A 59 -0.50 -11.17 -7.68
N VAL A 60 0.08 -11.01 -8.88
CA VAL A 60 0.88 -12.06 -9.53
C VAL A 60 2.07 -12.45 -8.65
N VAL A 61 2.79 -11.46 -8.10
CA VAL A 61 3.97 -11.71 -7.26
C VAL A 61 3.58 -12.31 -5.90
N LEU A 62 2.45 -11.91 -5.31
CA LEU A 62 1.91 -12.52 -4.10
C LEU A 62 1.57 -14.01 -4.32
N VAL A 63 0.87 -14.34 -5.40
CA VAL A 63 0.54 -15.72 -5.77
C VAL A 63 1.81 -16.54 -6.02
N TRP A 64 2.77 -15.97 -6.76
CA TRP A 64 4.06 -16.62 -6.98
C TRP A 64 4.80 -16.88 -5.66
N HIS A 65 4.86 -15.90 -4.77
CA HIS A 65 5.53 -16.04 -3.48
C HIS A 65 4.83 -17.08 -2.60
N TYR A 66 3.50 -17.05 -2.55
CA TYR A 66 2.71 -18.03 -1.81
C TYR A 66 2.96 -19.47 -2.29
N ALA A 67 3.06 -19.68 -3.62
CA ALA A 67 3.27 -20.98 -4.21
C ALA A 67 4.73 -21.49 -4.10
N SER A 68 5.73 -20.61 -4.30
CA SER A 68 7.14 -21.00 -4.38
C SER A 68 7.90 -20.87 -3.06
N GLN A 69 7.51 -19.89 -2.23
CA GLN A 69 8.18 -19.53 -0.97
C GLN A 69 9.71 -19.38 -1.10
N GLY A 70 10.19 -19.01 -2.29
CA GLY A 70 11.61 -18.88 -2.61
C GLY A 70 12.16 -17.48 -2.30
N THR A 71 13.50 -17.36 -2.23
CA THR A 71 14.18 -16.06 -2.02
C THR A 71 13.96 -15.10 -3.19
N ALA A 72 13.85 -15.60 -4.42
CA ALA A 72 13.59 -14.77 -5.59
C ALA A 72 12.20 -14.14 -5.55
N SER A 73 11.16 -14.94 -5.24
CA SER A 73 9.79 -14.44 -5.10
C SER A 73 9.63 -13.49 -3.91
N LEU A 74 10.35 -13.73 -2.80
CA LEU A 74 10.39 -12.84 -1.66
C LEU A 74 10.98 -11.46 -2.02
N ARG A 75 12.11 -11.44 -2.74
CA ARG A 75 12.72 -10.19 -3.21
C ARG A 75 11.82 -9.46 -4.20
N ALA A 76 11.19 -10.18 -5.14
CA ALA A 76 10.21 -9.59 -6.05
C ALA A 76 9.05 -8.95 -5.29
N LEU A 77 8.52 -9.64 -4.27
CA LEU A 77 7.47 -9.11 -3.41
C LEU A 77 7.91 -7.82 -2.71
N GLN A 78 9.10 -7.81 -2.10
CA GLN A 78 9.64 -6.62 -1.44
C GLN A 78 9.79 -5.44 -2.39
N ILE A 79 10.30 -5.66 -3.60
CA ILE A 79 10.47 -4.62 -4.62
C ILE A 79 9.10 -4.07 -5.04
N VAL A 80 8.15 -4.93 -5.36
CA VAL A 80 6.81 -4.51 -5.79
C VAL A 80 6.10 -3.75 -4.67
N MET A 81 6.18 -4.20 -3.42
CA MET A 81 5.57 -3.50 -2.28
C MET A 81 6.24 -2.15 -1.99
N ALA A 82 7.56 -2.04 -2.19
CA ALA A 82 8.25 -0.75 -2.13
C ALA A 82 7.78 0.21 -3.24
N LEU A 83 7.53 -0.31 -4.45
CA LEU A 83 6.96 0.47 -5.55
C LEU A 83 5.52 0.93 -5.26
N PHE A 84 4.73 0.15 -4.51
CA PHE A 84 3.41 0.59 -4.02
C PHE A 84 3.54 1.81 -3.10
N VAL A 85 4.48 1.78 -2.14
CA VAL A 85 4.72 2.92 -1.25
C VAL A 85 5.14 4.15 -2.06
N LEU A 86 6.09 3.98 -2.99
CA LEU A 86 6.57 5.07 -3.84
C LEU A 86 5.47 5.63 -4.74
N SER A 87 4.67 4.75 -5.37
CA SER A 87 3.52 5.14 -6.20
C SER A 87 2.48 5.93 -5.41
N GLY A 88 2.19 5.52 -4.17
CA GLY A 88 1.30 6.27 -3.30
C GLY A 88 1.83 7.66 -2.97
N PHE A 89 3.14 7.77 -2.69
CA PHE A 89 3.76 9.07 -2.43
C PHE A 89 3.71 9.99 -3.67
N VAL A 90 4.08 9.47 -4.84
CA VAL A 90 4.01 10.23 -6.12
C VAL A 90 2.56 10.60 -6.44
N GLY A 91 1.62 9.68 -6.25
CA GLY A 91 0.19 9.95 -6.42
C GLY A 91 -0.33 11.06 -5.52
N MET A 92 0.11 11.09 -4.25
CA MET A 92 -0.24 12.15 -3.31
C MET A 92 0.23 13.53 -3.80
N LEU A 93 1.48 13.64 -4.28
CA LEU A 93 2.01 14.87 -4.85
C LEU A 93 1.24 15.30 -6.10
N ALA A 94 0.97 14.38 -7.02
CA ALA A 94 0.23 14.66 -8.25
C ALA A 94 -1.22 15.14 -7.97
N HIS A 95 -1.91 14.52 -7.01
CA HIS A 95 -3.25 14.96 -6.60
C HIS A 95 -3.23 16.32 -5.89
N PHE A 96 -2.18 16.59 -5.09
CA PHE A 96 -2.02 17.88 -4.44
C PHE A 96 -1.80 18.98 -5.48
N ASP A 97 -0.88 18.75 -6.43
CA ASP A 97 -0.59 19.70 -7.52
C ASP A 97 -1.84 19.98 -8.38
N GLY A 98 -2.56 18.95 -8.79
CA GLY A 98 -3.80 19.12 -9.55
C GLY A 98 -4.90 19.86 -8.77
N SER A 99 -5.00 19.62 -7.46
CA SER A 99 -5.93 20.38 -6.61
C SER A 99 -5.53 21.82 -6.46
N MET A 100 -4.23 22.10 -6.35
CA MET A 100 -3.69 23.47 -6.29
C MET A 100 -3.94 24.21 -7.59
N GLU A 101 -3.63 23.62 -8.73
CA GLU A 101 -3.87 24.20 -10.06
C GLU A 101 -5.35 24.56 -10.25
N TYR A 102 -6.25 23.63 -9.95
CA TYR A 102 -7.70 23.85 -10.02
C TYR A 102 -8.18 25.02 -9.16
N GLN A 103 -7.69 25.15 -7.92
CA GLN A 103 -8.08 26.26 -7.03
C GLN A 103 -7.55 27.61 -7.51
N LEU A 104 -6.33 27.66 -8.06
CA LEU A 104 -5.73 28.87 -8.60
C LEU A 104 -6.37 29.30 -9.93
N GLU A 105 -6.85 28.36 -10.74
CA GLU A 105 -7.66 28.70 -11.93
C GLU A 105 -8.98 29.40 -11.56
N LEU A 106 -9.61 28.96 -10.47
CA LEU A 106 -10.85 29.57 -9.97
C LEU A 106 -10.62 30.93 -9.31
N ASN A 107 -9.50 31.11 -8.62
CA ASN A 107 -9.14 32.31 -7.88
C ASN A 107 -7.63 32.56 -7.95
N PRO A 108 -7.14 33.26 -8.99
CA PRO A 108 -5.71 33.48 -9.22
C PRO A 108 -4.99 34.25 -8.10
N ASP A 109 -5.73 35.09 -7.38
CA ASP A 109 -5.18 35.96 -6.30
C ASP A 109 -5.34 35.34 -4.91
N MET A 110 -5.61 34.02 -4.80
CA MET A 110 -5.81 33.36 -3.52
C MET A 110 -4.53 33.34 -2.69
N ASP A 111 -4.64 33.69 -1.40
CA ASP A 111 -3.52 33.58 -0.47
C ASP A 111 -3.14 32.11 -0.23
N MET A 112 -1.85 31.87 0.05
CA MET A 112 -1.30 30.51 0.23
C MET A 112 -1.99 29.76 1.37
N TRP A 113 -2.35 30.42 2.46
CA TRP A 113 -3.04 29.77 3.59
C TRP A 113 -4.47 29.36 3.24
N ASP A 114 -5.21 30.23 2.56
CA ASP A 114 -6.56 29.95 2.07
C ASP A 114 -6.54 28.79 1.06
N LEU A 115 -5.51 28.74 0.20
CA LEU A 115 -5.30 27.68 -0.77
C LEU A 115 -5.08 26.32 -0.07
N LEU A 116 -4.17 26.26 0.89
CA LEU A 116 -3.90 25.04 1.67
C LEU A 116 -5.14 24.59 2.44
N GLU A 117 -5.86 25.51 3.08
CA GLU A 117 -7.08 25.21 3.80
C GLU A 117 -8.14 24.59 2.87
N LYS A 118 -8.36 25.17 1.68
CA LYS A 118 -9.31 24.65 0.70
C LYS A 118 -8.94 23.27 0.17
N ILE A 119 -7.65 23.02 -0.10
CA ILE A 119 -7.17 21.73 -0.57
C ILE A 119 -7.36 20.66 0.51
N LEU A 120 -7.01 20.96 1.75
CA LEU A 120 -7.11 19.99 2.87
C LEU A 120 -8.56 19.71 3.30
N HIS A 121 -9.46 20.70 3.16
CA HIS A 121 -10.88 20.55 3.51
C HIS A 121 -11.77 20.21 2.29
N ALA A 122 -11.17 19.86 1.15
CA ALA A 122 -11.91 19.41 -0.01
C ALA A 122 -12.74 18.16 0.33
N LYS A 123 -13.91 17.99 -0.32
CA LYS A 123 -14.77 16.80 -0.13
C LYS A 123 -14.07 15.48 -0.45
N ALA A 124 -13.08 15.52 -1.34
CA ALA A 124 -12.20 14.41 -1.67
C ALA A 124 -10.74 14.86 -1.44
N PRO A 125 -10.22 14.71 -0.21
CA PRO A 125 -8.83 15.07 0.07
C PRO A 125 -7.86 14.29 -0.83
N PRO A 126 -6.80 14.92 -1.33
CA PRO A 126 -5.85 14.29 -2.26
C PRO A 126 -5.02 13.15 -1.64
N LEU A 127 -5.28 12.82 -0.37
CA LEU A 127 -4.50 11.88 0.43
C LEU A 127 -5.09 10.47 0.50
N LEU A 128 -6.40 10.29 0.25
CA LEU A 128 -7.08 9.02 0.56
C LEU A 128 -6.68 7.90 -0.40
N ALA A 129 -6.90 8.04 -1.69
CA ALA A 129 -6.58 6.97 -2.66
C ALA A 129 -5.07 6.66 -2.74
N PRO A 130 -4.16 7.66 -2.85
CA PRO A 130 -2.72 7.40 -2.78
C PRO A 130 -2.28 6.82 -1.44
N GLY A 131 -2.91 7.24 -0.32
CA GLY A 131 -2.65 6.69 1.01
C GLY A 131 -2.94 5.20 1.10
N MET A 132 -3.97 4.71 0.43
CA MET A 132 -4.26 3.28 0.33
C MET A 132 -3.13 2.51 -0.36
N MET A 133 -2.54 3.04 -1.46
CA MET A 133 -1.39 2.41 -2.11
C MET A 133 -0.19 2.32 -1.15
N MET A 134 0.12 3.38 -0.40
CA MET A 134 1.18 3.34 0.62
C MET A 134 0.89 2.29 1.69
N GLN A 135 -0.34 2.24 2.20
CA GLN A 135 -0.76 1.28 3.22
C GLN A 135 -0.62 -0.17 2.72
N MET A 136 -1.05 -0.46 1.48
CA MET A 136 -0.87 -1.80 0.89
C MET A 136 0.61 -2.16 0.77
N GLY A 137 1.45 -1.24 0.30
CA GLY A 137 2.89 -1.42 0.22
C GLY A 137 3.52 -1.74 1.58
N LEU A 138 3.17 -0.99 2.63
CA LEU A 138 3.66 -1.22 4.00
C LEU A 138 3.19 -2.57 4.56
N LEU A 139 1.92 -2.94 4.34
CA LEU A 139 1.40 -4.25 4.75
C LEU A 139 2.12 -5.40 4.06
N GLY A 140 2.39 -5.27 2.75
CA GLY A 140 3.12 -6.26 1.99
C GLY A 140 4.59 -6.38 2.42
N LEU A 141 5.25 -5.28 2.77
CA LEU A 141 6.60 -5.29 3.35
C LEU A 141 6.60 -5.93 4.75
N ALA A 142 5.59 -5.66 5.59
CA ALA A 142 5.43 -6.31 6.89
C ALA A 142 5.23 -7.83 6.73
N TYR A 143 4.40 -8.26 5.77
CA TYR A 143 4.23 -9.67 5.44
C TYR A 143 5.54 -10.32 4.99
N ALA A 144 6.29 -9.67 4.11
CA ALA A 144 7.60 -10.16 3.65
C ALA A 144 8.64 -10.22 4.78
N TYR A 145 8.62 -9.24 5.71
CA TYR A 145 9.51 -9.25 6.88
C TYR A 145 9.22 -10.40 7.83
N THR A 146 7.96 -10.70 8.09
CA THR A 146 7.57 -11.83 8.95
C THR A 146 7.96 -13.18 8.35
N ASP A 147 8.01 -13.30 7.00
CA ASP A 147 8.50 -14.50 6.32
C ASP A 147 9.99 -14.75 6.57
N ILE A 148 10.82 -13.71 6.52
CA ILE A 148 12.25 -13.80 6.81
C ILE A 148 12.49 -14.27 8.25
N ARG A 149 11.75 -13.70 9.21
CA ARG A 149 11.87 -14.06 10.64
C ARG A 149 11.41 -15.48 10.91
N TYR A 150 10.33 -15.91 10.28
CA TYR A 150 9.82 -17.27 10.42
C TYR A 150 10.83 -18.31 9.95
N ARG A 151 11.42 -18.14 8.77
CA ARG A 151 12.42 -19.07 8.20
C ARG A 151 13.78 -19.03 8.90
N GLY A 152 14.15 -17.92 9.51
CA GLY A 152 15.41 -17.77 10.26
C GLY A 152 15.35 -18.38 11.64
N SER A 153 14.18 -18.89 12.10
CA SER A 153 13.96 -19.57 13.38
C SER A 153 13.87 -21.10 13.26
N GLU A 154 13.88 -21.65 12.04
CA GLU A 154 14.01 -23.09 11.75
C GLU A 154 15.47 -23.48 11.60
#